data_9811c7c6627788fe734950fedff0e58d
#
_entry.id   9811c7c6627788fe734950fedff0e58d
#
_cell.length_a   1.000
_cell.length_b   1.000
_cell.length_c   1.000
_cell.angle_alpha   90.00
_cell.angle_beta   90.00
_cell.angle_gamma   90.00
#
_symmetry.space_group_name_H-M   'P 1'
#
loop_
_entity.id
_entity.type
_entity.pdbx_description
1 polymer ?
#
loop_
_entity_poly.entity_id
_entity_poly.type
_entity_poly.pdbx_seq_one_letter_code
_entity_poly.pdbx_strand_id
1 'polypeptide(L)'
;MRLHDDIDLISRRREQVFLLLAGFFLCSMTMLNIIGITKFVQLGPMALAVGVLPYPLTFLCTDLVSELYGKRRANFMVTVGLIMNVFVMAIMAIGNLLPAVSCDNQPPWQVLSLAQEISTPGGASISGSVELYFLIYSCTSGAVIASMLAYVAAQYCDVQLYHFWKQLTQGKHLWLRNNFSTLICSPFKITSSC
;
A
#
# COMPACT_ATOMS: atom_id res chain seq x y z
N MET A 1 11.45 -29.34 -31.98
CA MET A 1 12.35 -28.25 -31.58
C MET A 1 11.62 -26.91 -31.49
N ARG A 2 11.08 -26.32 -32.57
CA ARG A 2 10.36 -25.03 -32.53
C ARG A 2 9.21 -24.95 -31.51
N LEU A 3 8.39 -25.99 -31.39
CA LEU A 3 7.21 -25.98 -30.48
C LEU A 3 7.60 -25.92 -28.99
N HIS A 4 8.74 -26.50 -28.64
CA HIS A 4 9.28 -26.45 -27.27
C HIS A 4 9.84 -25.07 -26.94
N ASP A 5 10.54 -24.46 -27.90
CA ASP A 5 11.09 -23.10 -27.78
C ASP A 5 9.96 -22.06 -27.64
N ASP A 6 8.84 -22.22 -28.37
CA ASP A 6 7.68 -21.32 -28.28
C ASP A 6 6.96 -21.43 -26.92
N ILE A 7 6.83 -22.64 -26.36
CA ILE A 7 6.25 -22.85 -25.02
C ILE A 7 7.11 -22.20 -23.94
N ASP A 8 8.43 -22.34 -24.04
CA ASP A 8 9.37 -21.72 -23.09
C ASP A 8 9.33 -20.19 -23.16
N LEU A 9 9.20 -19.61 -24.35
CA LEU A 9 9.06 -18.16 -24.54
C LEU A 9 7.76 -17.63 -23.93
N ILE A 10 6.64 -18.33 -24.12
CA ILE A 10 5.35 -17.95 -23.55
C ILE A 10 5.40 -18.03 -22.02
N SER A 11 6.01 -19.09 -21.48
CA SER A 11 6.18 -19.26 -20.04
C SER A 11 7.02 -18.13 -19.44
N ARG A 12 8.14 -17.79 -20.04
CA ARG A 12 9.02 -16.68 -19.60
C ARG A 12 8.30 -15.33 -19.64
N ARG A 13 7.54 -15.03 -20.68
CA ARG A 13 6.73 -13.80 -20.78
C ARG A 13 5.67 -13.72 -19.68
N ARG A 14 5.01 -14.83 -19.37
CA ARG A 14 4.04 -14.87 -18.28
C ARG A 14 4.69 -14.56 -16.91
N GLU A 15 5.84 -15.15 -16.62
CA GLU A 15 6.56 -14.85 -15.37
C GLU A 15 7.06 -13.40 -15.32
N GLN A 16 7.50 -12.82 -16.42
CA GLN A 16 7.88 -11.41 -16.50
C GLN A 16 6.69 -10.48 -16.21
N VAL A 17 5.51 -10.76 -16.78
CA VAL A 17 4.29 -9.97 -16.52
C VAL A 17 3.87 -10.11 -15.05
N PHE A 18 3.93 -11.31 -14.48
CA PHE A 18 3.65 -11.51 -13.05
C PHE A 18 4.60 -10.71 -12.16
N LEU A 19 5.90 -10.74 -12.45
CA LEU A 19 6.91 -10.01 -11.68
C LEU A 19 6.68 -8.49 -11.76
N LEU A 20 6.32 -7.99 -12.94
CA LEU A 20 6.03 -6.57 -13.15
C LEU A 20 4.79 -6.14 -12.37
N LEU A 21 3.69 -6.89 -12.42
CA LEU A 21 2.47 -6.61 -11.66
C LEU A 21 2.70 -6.68 -10.15
N ALA A 22 3.47 -7.68 -9.69
CA ALA A 22 3.86 -7.80 -8.30
C ALA A 22 4.74 -6.63 -7.86
N GLY A 23 5.69 -6.20 -8.69
CA GLY A 23 6.52 -5.04 -8.43
C GLY A 23 5.72 -3.74 -8.29
N PHE A 24 4.78 -3.48 -9.20
CA PHE A 24 3.87 -2.33 -9.10
C PHE A 24 3.01 -2.38 -7.85
N PHE A 25 2.48 -3.54 -7.49
CA PHE A 25 1.71 -3.74 -6.28
C PHE A 25 2.53 -3.43 -5.02
N LEU A 26 3.72 -4.01 -4.89
CA LEU A 26 4.61 -3.82 -3.74
C LEU A 26 5.08 -2.37 -3.62
N CYS A 27 5.47 -1.76 -4.74
CA CYS A 27 5.86 -0.35 -4.79
C CYS A 27 4.71 0.56 -4.34
N SER A 28 3.51 0.35 -4.87
CA SER A 28 2.33 1.13 -4.51
C SER A 28 1.98 0.98 -3.03
N MET A 29 2.08 -0.24 -2.47
CA MET A 29 1.87 -0.50 -1.05
C MET A 29 2.87 0.26 -0.17
N THR A 30 4.14 0.25 -0.54
CA THR A 30 5.19 0.96 0.20
C THR A 30 4.99 2.48 0.14
N MET A 31 4.65 3.00 -1.04
CA MET A 31 4.36 4.44 -1.22
C MET A 31 3.15 4.90 -0.41
N LEU A 32 2.10 4.09 -0.35
CA LEU A 32 0.93 4.35 0.48
C LEU A 32 1.30 4.64 1.94
N ASN A 33 2.19 3.85 2.50
CA ASN A 33 2.56 3.92 3.91
C ASN A 33 3.53 5.08 4.21
N ILE A 34 4.45 5.38 3.31
CA ILE A 34 5.48 6.42 3.53
C ILE A 34 4.96 7.81 3.14
N ILE A 35 4.36 7.93 1.96
CA ILE A 35 3.96 9.23 1.40
C ILE A 35 2.52 9.60 1.80
N GLY A 36 1.72 8.62 2.21
CA GLY A 36 0.28 8.79 2.44
C GLY A 36 -0.10 9.92 3.38
N ILE A 37 0.70 10.14 4.41
CA ILE A 37 0.45 11.15 5.44
C ILE A 37 1.17 12.48 5.17
N THR A 38 2.06 12.55 4.18
CA THR A 38 2.92 13.72 3.98
C THR A 38 2.19 14.92 3.39
N LYS A 39 1.08 14.67 2.66
CA LYS A 39 0.32 15.73 2.01
C LYS A 39 -1.17 15.39 1.94
N PHE A 40 -1.99 16.36 2.33
CA PHE A 40 -3.44 16.35 2.10
C PHE A 40 -3.78 17.29 0.96
N VAL A 41 -4.64 16.83 0.06
CA VAL A 41 -5.12 17.60 -1.10
C VAL A 41 -6.60 17.86 -0.91
N GLN A 42 -7.00 19.12 -1.06
CA GLN A 42 -8.41 19.51 -1.00
C GLN A 42 -9.07 19.22 -2.35
N LEU A 43 -10.06 18.36 -2.35
CA LEU A 43 -10.89 18.05 -3.52
C LEU A 43 -12.32 18.48 -3.22
N GLY A 44 -12.66 19.73 -3.53
CA GLY A 44 -13.97 20.31 -3.17
C GLY A 44 -14.14 20.38 -1.64
N PRO A 45 -15.22 19.80 -1.07
CA PRO A 45 -15.46 19.81 0.38
C PRO A 45 -14.64 18.75 1.16
N MET A 46 -13.93 17.84 0.46
CA MET A 46 -13.21 16.74 1.08
C MET A 46 -11.71 16.98 1.04
N ALA A 47 -11.03 16.72 2.16
CA ALA A 47 -9.56 16.63 2.21
C ALA A 47 -9.14 15.16 2.09
N LEU A 48 -8.32 14.85 1.09
CA LEU A 48 -7.83 13.50 0.82
C LEU A 48 -6.31 13.45 1.00
N ALA A 49 -5.83 12.43 1.69
CA ALA A 49 -4.39 12.15 1.77
C ALA A 49 -3.88 11.70 0.39
N VAL A 50 -2.67 12.12 0.01
CA VAL A 50 -2.03 11.72 -1.27
C VAL A 50 -1.85 10.21 -1.36
N GLY A 51 -1.77 9.51 -0.23
CA GLY A 51 -1.74 8.05 -0.19
C GLY A 51 -2.95 7.35 -0.82
N VAL A 52 -4.07 8.05 -1.05
CA VAL A 52 -5.22 7.46 -1.76
C VAL A 52 -4.93 7.21 -3.24
N LEU A 53 -3.99 7.95 -3.85
CA LEU A 53 -3.69 7.84 -5.29
C LEU A 53 -3.20 6.45 -5.73
N PRO A 54 -2.30 5.75 -5.00
CA PRO A 54 -1.86 4.41 -5.38
C PRO A 54 -2.89 3.30 -5.15
N TYR A 55 -3.98 3.53 -4.41
CA TYR A 55 -4.98 2.47 -4.12
C TYR A 55 -5.58 1.83 -5.38
N PRO A 56 -6.07 2.59 -6.36
CA PRO A 56 -6.64 1.97 -7.57
C PRO A 56 -5.64 1.05 -8.28
N LEU A 57 -4.35 1.40 -8.26
CA LEU A 57 -3.30 0.60 -8.88
C LEU A 57 -3.08 -0.72 -8.12
N THR A 58 -3.14 -0.73 -6.79
CA THR A 58 -3.02 -1.98 -6.01
C THR A 58 -4.15 -2.94 -6.31
N PHE A 59 -5.39 -2.47 -6.43
CA PHE A 59 -6.53 -3.31 -6.81
C PHE A 59 -6.44 -3.81 -8.23
N LEU A 60 -6.08 -2.93 -9.17
CA LEU A 60 -5.88 -3.33 -10.56
C LEU A 60 -4.83 -4.46 -10.69
N CYS A 61 -3.72 -4.36 -9.97
CA CYS A 61 -2.69 -5.39 -9.97
C CYS A 61 -3.21 -6.72 -9.39
N THR A 62 -3.94 -6.70 -8.25
CA THR A 62 -4.51 -7.92 -7.67
C THR A 62 -5.55 -8.57 -8.56
N ASP A 63 -6.40 -7.78 -9.21
CA ASP A 63 -7.40 -8.27 -10.15
C ASP A 63 -6.76 -8.91 -11.39
N LEU A 64 -5.80 -8.24 -11.99
CA LEU A 64 -5.06 -8.77 -13.15
C LEU A 64 -4.31 -10.06 -12.80
N VAL A 65 -3.66 -10.12 -11.64
CA VAL A 65 -2.98 -11.34 -11.20
C VAL A 65 -4.00 -12.45 -10.91
N SER A 66 -5.14 -12.14 -10.31
CA SER A 66 -6.22 -13.10 -10.09
C SER A 66 -6.77 -13.67 -11.40
N GLU A 67 -6.91 -12.85 -12.42
CA GLU A 67 -7.43 -13.27 -13.74
C GLU A 67 -6.42 -14.11 -14.52
N LEU A 68 -5.16 -13.65 -14.60
CA LEU A 68 -4.13 -14.25 -15.44
C LEU A 68 -3.46 -15.46 -14.80
N TYR A 69 -3.31 -15.46 -13.47
CA TYR A 69 -2.51 -16.46 -12.72
C TYR A 69 -3.31 -17.20 -11.65
N GLY A 70 -4.53 -16.79 -11.39
CA GLY A 70 -5.45 -17.42 -10.44
C GLY A 70 -5.26 -16.97 -8.99
N LYS A 71 -6.25 -17.32 -8.16
CA LYS A 71 -6.39 -16.92 -6.75
C LYS A 71 -5.16 -17.22 -5.88
N ARG A 72 -4.51 -18.37 -6.09
CA ARG A 72 -3.37 -18.78 -5.28
C ARG A 72 -2.19 -17.82 -5.40
N ARG A 73 -1.87 -17.39 -6.63
CA ARG A 73 -0.79 -16.43 -6.88
C ARG A 73 -1.16 -15.02 -6.41
N ALA A 74 -2.43 -14.61 -6.55
CA ALA A 74 -2.91 -13.33 -6.03
C ALA A 74 -2.80 -13.25 -4.50
N ASN A 75 -3.29 -14.28 -3.79
CA ASN A 75 -3.15 -14.33 -2.32
C ASN A 75 -1.69 -14.34 -1.87
N PHE A 76 -0.82 -15.06 -2.58
CA PHE A 76 0.61 -15.06 -2.30
C PHE A 76 1.23 -13.67 -2.45
N MET A 77 0.87 -12.95 -3.52
CA MET A 77 1.32 -11.57 -3.75
C MET A 77 0.89 -10.62 -2.62
N VAL A 78 -0.37 -10.72 -2.15
CA VAL A 78 -0.88 -9.95 -1.01
C VAL A 78 -0.10 -10.29 0.28
N THR A 79 0.18 -11.56 0.52
CA THR A 79 0.98 -12.00 1.67
C THR A 79 2.41 -11.45 1.63
N VAL A 80 3.04 -11.49 0.46
CA VAL A 80 4.38 -10.89 0.27
C VAL A 80 4.33 -9.38 0.54
N GLY A 81 3.28 -8.69 0.07
CA GLY A 81 3.07 -7.28 0.34
C GLY A 81 2.99 -6.96 1.83
N LEU A 82 2.30 -7.80 2.61
CA LEU A 82 2.24 -7.66 4.07
C LEU A 82 3.63 -7.82 4.71
N ILE A 83 4.37 -8.86 4.33
CA ILE A 83 5.73 -9.11 4.84
C ILE A 83 6.65 -7.92 4.53
N MET A 84 6.59 -7.39 3.30
CA MET A 84 7.37 -6.22 2.90
C MET A 84 7.01 -4.97 3.71
N ASN A 85 5.73 -4.75 4.02
CA ASN A 85 5.32 -3.64 4.87
C ASN A 85 5.84 -3.79 6.31
N VAL A 86 5.79 -4.98 6.90
CA VAL A 86 6.40 -5.25 8.21
C VAL A 86 7.89 -4.97 8.17
N PHE A 87 8.58 -5.40 7.11
CA PHE A 87 10.00 -5.12 6.93
C PHE A 87 10.30 -3.63 6.85
N VAL A 88 9.54 -2.86 6.06
CA VAL A 88 9.69 -1.40 5.96
C VAL A 88 9.50 -0.73 7.33
N MET A 89 8.47 -1.13 8.08
CA MET A 89 8.23 -0.61 9.43
C MET A 89 9.35 -0.95 10.40
N ALA A 90 9.91 -2.15 10.32
CA ALA A 90 11.07 -2.54 11.13
C ALA A 90 12.30 -1.68 10.83
N ILE A 91 12.60 -1.43 9.54
CA ILE A 91 13.71 -0.55 9.14
C ILE A 91 13.46 0.89 9.61
N MET A 92 12.23 1.39 9.50
CA MET A 92 11.89 2.73 10.01
C MET A 92 12.05 2.82 11.54
N ALA A 93 11.67 1.78 12.29
CA ALA A 93 11.87 1.72 13.72
C ALA A 93 13.35 1.71 14.10
N ILE A 94 14.16 0.92 13.41
CA ILE A 94 15.64 0.88 13.60
C ILE A 94 16.23 2.25 13.29
N GLY A 95 15.84 2.89 12.17
CA GLY A 95 16.31 4.23 11.83
C GLY A 95 15.96 5.28 12.88
N ASN A 96 14.80 5.16 13.53
CA ASN A 96 14.40 6.06 14.61
C ASN A 96 15.19 5.85 15.91
N LEU A 97 15.78 4.67 16.11
CA LEU A 97 16.63 4.38 17.27
C LEU A 97 18.07 4.87 17.10
N LEU A 98 18.50 5.17 15.88
CA LEU A 98 19.85 5.65 15.61
C LEU A 98 19.96 7.14 16.01
N PRO A 99 21.10 7.54 16.64
CA PRO A 99 21.29 8.93 17.03
C PRO A 99 21.42 9.82 15.79
N ALA A 100 20.76 10.99 15.84
CA ALA A 100 20.88 12.00 14.80
C ALA A 100 22.28 12.63 14.79
N VAL A 101 22.66 13.17 13.63
CA VAL A 101 23.92 13.93 13.47
C VAL A 101 23.86 15.21 14.31
N SER A 102 25.00 15.66 14.83
CA SER A 102 25.11 16.90 15.62
C SER A 102 24.61 18.13 14.82
N CYS A 103 24.04 19.09 15.53
CA CYS A 103 23.39 20.29 14.96
C CYS A 103 24.23 21.04 13.92
N ASP A 104 25.54 21.04 14.09
CA ASP A 104 26.50 21.76 13.20
C ASP A 104 26.63 21.14 11.80
N ASN A 105 26.29 19.82 11.69
CA ASN A 105 26.42 19.05 10.45
C ASN A 105 25.06 18.58 9.90
N GLN A 106 23.95 18.99 10.52
CA GLN A 106 22.61 18.60 10.07
C GLN A 106 22.22 19.34 8.79
N PRO A 107 21.64 18.64 7.80
CA PRO A 107 21.04 19.32 6.66
C PRO A 107 19.85 20.18 7.13
N PRO A 108 19.57 21.34 6.49
CA PRO A 108 18.57 22.31 6.96
C PRO A 108 17.12 21.77 6.98
N TRP A 109 16.83 20.67 6.28
CA TRP A 109 15.51 20.03 6.27
C TRP A 109 15.35 18.92 7.32
N GLN A 110 16.38 18.58 8.07
CA GLN A 110 16.33 17.49 9.05
C GLN A 110 15.52 17.88 10.29
N VAL A 111 15.51 19.14 10.69
CA VAL A 111 14.78 19.65 11.83
C VAL A 111 13.73 20.65 11.37
N LEU A 112 12.49 20.42 11.75
CA LEU A 112 11.34 21.27 11.44
C LEU A 112 10.83 21.94 12.71
N SER A 113 10.49 23.23 12.65
CA SER A 113 9.77 23.93 13.70
C SER A 113 8.25 23.76 13.48
N LEU A 114 7.57 23.18 14.45
CA LEU A 114 6.12 23.03 14.42
C LEU A 114 5.44 24.31 14.89
N ALA A 115 4.49 24.81 14.10
CA ALA A 115 3.68 25.98 14.44
C ALA A 115 2.62 25.67 15.52
N GLN A 116 2.21 24.40 15.62
CA GLN A 116 1.20 23.90 16.57
C GLN A 116 1.59 22.54 17.10
N GLU A 117 1.09 22.21 18.29
CA GLU A 117 1.26 20.89 18.88
C GLU A 117 0.52 19.83 18.05
N ILE A 118 1.19 18.72 17.76
CA ILE A 118 0.65 17.59 16.99
C ILE A 118 0.45 16.41 17.91
N SER A 119 -0.77 15.87 17.95
CA SER A 119 -1.07 14.60 18.61
C SER A 119 -0.80 13.44 17.65
N THR A 120 0.07 12.52 18.06
CA THR A 120 0.35 11.32 17.27
C THR A 120 -0.73 10.26 17.48
N PRO A 121 -0.95 9.35 16.53
CA PRO A 121 -1.86 8.21 16.71
C PRO A 121 -1.53 7.32 17.91
N GLY A 122 -0.29 7.38 18.42
CA GLY A 122 0.15 6.70 19.64
C GLY A 122 -0.14 7.47 20.95
N GLY A 123 -0.83 8.63 20.89
CA GLY A 123 -1.22 9.42 22.07
C GLY A 123 -0.12 10.33 22.62
N ALA A 124 1.04 10.42 21.99
CA ALA A 124 2.09 11.37 22.35
C ALA A 124 1.85 12.73 21.68
N SER A 125 2.04 13.82 22.41
CA SER A 125 2.03 15.18 21.85
C SER A 125 3.45 15.64 21.53
N ILE A 126 3.61 16.23 20.35
CA ILE A 126 4.88 16.71 19.83
C ILE A 126 4.77 18.22 19.62
N SER A 127 5.68 19.00 20.24
CA SER A 127 5.72 20.45 20.13
C SER A 127 7.15 20.95 19.98
N GLY A 128 7.32 22.12 19.37
CA GLY A 128 8.62 22.77 19.18
C GLY A 128 9.38 22.30 17.94
N SER A 129 10.71 22.16 18.04
CA SER A 129 11.54 21.67 16.94
C SER A 129 11.64 20.15 16.97
N VAL A 130 11.37 19.51 15.84
CA VAL A 130 11.28 18.05 15.72
C VAL A 130 12.05 17.59 14.49
N GLU A 131 12.73 16.46 14.60
CA GLU A 131 13.35 15.82 13.45
C GLU A 131 12.30 15.32 12.46
N LEU A 132 12.51 15.60 11.19
CA LEU A 132 11.61 15.17 10.10
C LEU A 132 11.39 13.64 10.11
N TYR A 133 12.46 12.88 10.34
CA TYR A 133 12.37 11.43 10.38
C TYR A 133 11.50 10.94 11.54
N PHE A 134 11.71 11.49 12.74
CA PHE A 134 10.91 11.17 13.91
C PHE A 134 9.44 11.55 13.72
N LEU A 135 9.17 12.70 13.10
CA LEU A 135 7.80 13.12 12.78
C LEU A 135 7.11 12.14 11.84
N ILE A 136 7.77 11.76 10.73
CA ILE A 136 7.22 10.79 9.77
C ILE A 136 7.00 9.45 10.45
N TYR A 137 7.97 8.96 11.22
CA TYR A 137 7.84 7.68 11.93
C TYR A 137 6.69 7.69 12.93
N SER A 138 6.58 8.72 13.76
CA SER A 138 5.55 8.82 14.80
C SER A 138 4.14 8.93 14.23
N CYS A 139 3.95 9.70 13.16
CA CYS A 139 2.66 9.81 12.48
C CYS A 139 2.30 8.53 11.71
N THR A 140 3.31 7.81 11.19
CA THR A 140 3.10 6.62 10.36
C THR A 140 2.88 5.36 11.20
N SER A 141 3.64 5.16 12.28
CA SER A 141 3.71 3.89 13.00
C SER A 141 2.37 3.43 13.58
N GLY A 142 1.66 4.31 14.28
CA GLY A 142 0.36 3.97 14.88
C GLY A 142 -0.74 3.76 13.84
N ALA A 143 -0.82 4.64 12.85
CA ALA A 143 -1.81 4.56 11.79
C ALA A 143 -1.57 3.39 10.83
N VAL A 144 -0.29 3.09 10.53
CA VAL A 144 0.06 2.02 9.58
C VAL A 144 -0.26 0.65 10.13
N ILE A 145 0.00 0.37 11.41
CA ILE A 145 -0.32 -0.94 11.99
C ILE A 145 -1.81 -1.23 11.88
N ALA A 146 -2.67 -0.28 12.29
CA ALA A 146 -4.12 -0.44 12.20
C ALA A 146 -4.60 -0.54 10.75
N SER A 147 -4.09 0.33 9.87
CA SER A 147 -4.46 0.34 8.46
C SER A 147 -3.93 -0.87 7.68
N MET A 148 -2.77 -1.43 8.06
CA MET A 148 -2.25 -2.67 7.47
C MET A 148 -3.18 -3.85 7.73
N LEU A 149 -3.67 -4.03 8.95
CA LEU A 149 -4.62 -5.10 9.27
C LEU A 149 -5.91 -4.97 8.46
N ALA A 150 -6.47 -3.76 8.42
CA ALA A 150 -7.67 -3.47 7.62
C ALA A 150 -7.41 -3.65 6.11
N TYR A 151 -6.23 -3.22 5.63
CA TYR A 151 -5.84 -3.38 4.24
C TYR A 151 -5.71 -4.84 3.83
N VAL A 152 -5.04 -5.67 4.64
CA VAL A 152 -4.89 -7.09 4.38
C VAL A 152 -6.25 -7.78 4.35
N ALA A 153 -7.11 -7.52 5.34
CA ALA A 153 -8.46 -8.06 5.35
C ALA A 153 -9.25 -7.67 4.09
N ALA A 154 -9.17 -6.41 3.67
CA ALA A 154 -9.83 -5.92 2.47
C ALA A 154 -9.24 -6.54 1.19
N GLN A 155 -7.92 -6.73 1.08
CA GLN A 155 -7.30 -7.37 -0.08
C GLN A 155 -7.68 -8.85 -0.21
N TYR A 156 -7.69 -9.60 0.90
CA TYR A 156 -8.16 -10.97 0.88
C TYR A 156 -9.67 -11.04 0.53
N CYS A 157 -10.48 -10.13 1.05
CA CYS A 157 -11.89 -10.02 0.73
C CYS A 157 -12.09 -9.72 -0.76
N ASP A 158 -11.33 -8.78 -1.33
CA ASP A 158 -11.38 -8.42 -2.74
C ASP A 158 -11.06 -9.61 -3.65
N VAL A 159 -9.97 -10.33 -3.37
CA VAL A 159 -9.63 -11.55 -4.11
C VAL A 159 -10.72 -12.62 -4.00
N GLN A 160 -11.38 -12.79 -2.83
CA GLN A 160 -12.48 -13.74 -2.66
C GLN A 160 -13.72 -13.31 -3.45
N LEU A 161 -14.11 -12.03 -3.34
CA LEU A 161 -15.24 -11.46 -4.08
C LEU A 161 -15.04 -11.52 -5.58
N TYR A 162 -13.83 -11.21 -6.05
CA TYR A 162 -13.47 -11.32 -7.46
C TYR A 162 -13.71 -12.73 -8.00
N HIS A 163 -13.26 -13.77 -7.29
CA HIS A 163 -13.48 -15.15 -7.68
C HIS A 163 -14.93 -15.58 -7.57
N PHE A 164 -15.66 -15.13 -6.55
CA PHE A 164 -17.08 -15.35 -6.41
C PHE A 164 -17.87 -14.81 -7.61
N TRP A 165 -17.61 -13.55 -7.97
CA TRP A 165 -18.22 -12.91 -9.14
C TRP A 165 -17.82 -13.57 -10.45
N LYS A 166 -16.55 -14.01 -10.57
CA LYS A 166 -16.08 -14.74 -11.75
C LYS A 166 -16.85 -16.05 -11.94
N GLN A 167 -17.13 -16.79 -10.89
CA GLN A 167 -17.94 -18.01 -10.94
C GLN A 167 -19.40 -17.69 -11.28
N LEU A 168 -19.98 -16.67 -10.68
CA LEU A 168 -21.37 -16.27 -10.90
C LEU A 168 -21.61 -15.77 -12.34
N THR A 169 -20.68 -15.01 -12.90
CA THR A 169 -20.81 -14.41 -14.25
C THR A 169 -20.26 -15.30 -15.37
N GLN A 170 -19.81 -16.52 -15.07
CA GLN A 170 -19.20 -17.43 -16.05
C GLN A 170 -18.11 -16.77 -16.92
N GLY A 171 -17.37 -15.81 -16.36
CA GLY A 171 -16.29 -15.09 -17.05
C GLY A 171 -16.73 -13.96 -18.00
N LYS A 172 -18.04 -13.68 -18.11
CA LYS A 172 -18.56 -12.56 -18.91
C LYS A 172 -18.54 -11.27 -18.07
N HIS A 173 -18.29 -10.12 -18.69
CA HIS A 173 -18.31 -8.79 -18.06
C HIS A 173 -17.20 -8.49 -17.04
N LEU A 174 -15.96 -8.57 -17.46
CA LEU A 174 -14.75 -8.32 -16.67
C LEU A 174 -14.75 -6.92 -16.00
N TRP A 175 -15.20 -5.91 -16.70
CA TRP A 175 -15.28 -4.52 -16.22
C TRP A 175 -16.26 -4.34 -15.04
N LEU A 176 -17.43 -4.97 -15.13
CA LEU A 176 -18.44 -4.90 -14.06
C LEU A 176 -17.93 -5.58 -12.79
N ARG A 177 -17.25 -6.69 -12.95
CA ARG A 177 -16.67 -7.50 -11.88
C ARG A 177 -15.58 -6.74 -11.09
N ASN A 178 -14.66 -6.06 -11.80
CA ASN A 178 -13.62 -5.25 -11.19
C ASN A 178 -14.18 -4.07 -10.40
N ASN A 179 -15.15 -3.36 -10.96
CA ASN A 179 -15.73 -2.20 -10.29
C ASN A 179 -16.57 -2.58 -9.06
N PHE A 180 -17.31 -3.69 -9.10
CA PHE A 180 -18.13 -4.12 -7.97
C PHE A 180 -17.30 -4.63 -6.78
N SER A 181 -16.23 -5.41 -7.01
CA SER A 181 -15.36 -5.87 -5.93
C SER A 181 -14.67 -4.70 -5.24
N THR A 182 -14.14 -3.75 -6.02
CA THR A 182 -13.47 -2.55 -5.50
C THR A 182 -14.44 -1.62 -4.76
N LEU A 183 -15.66 -1.43 -5.25
CA LEU A 183 -16.67 -0.59 -4.60
C LEU A 183 -17.14 -1.15 -3.25
N ILE A 184 -17.28 -2.46 -3.12
CA ILE A 184 -17.72 -3.10 -1.87
C ILE A 184 -16.61 -3.09 -0.81
N CYS A 185 -15.35 -3.29 -1.22
CA CYS A 185 -14.20 -3.28 -0.30
C CYS A 185 -13.70 -1.87 0.06
N SER A 186 -13.98 -0.87 -0.78
CA SER A 186 -13.51 0.51 -0.59
C SER A 186 -14.08 1.21 0.66
N PRO A 187 -15.39 1.12 1.00
CA PRO A 187 -15.94 1.81 2.19
C PRO A 187 -15.37 1.31 3.50
N PHE A 188 -14.96 0.04 3.57
CA PHE A 188 -14.35 -0.52 4.78
C PHE A 188 -12.98 0.08 5.11
N LYS A 189 -12.27 0.61 4.11
CA LYS A 189 -10.97 1.27 4.27
C LYS A 189 -11.09 2.72 4.74
N ILE A 190 -12.15 3.42 4.34
CA ILE A 190 -12.35 4.85 4.66
C ILE A 190 -12.73 5.03 6.13
N THR A 191 -13.52 4.11 6.69
CA THR A 191 -13.94 4.16 8.10
C THR A 191 -12.86 3.78 9.12
N SER A 192 -11.77 3.13 8.65
CA SER A 192 -10.65 2.72 9.52
C SER A 192 -9.52 3.78 9.58
N SER A 193 -9.64 4.88 8.82
CA SER A 193 -8.62 5.94 8.74
C SER A 193 -9.02 7.26 9.44
N CYS A 194 -10.04 7.21 10.29
CA CYS A 194 -10.39 8.33 11.20
C CYS A 194 -9.93 8.06 12.61
#